data_4d15eff93f54d4f08352dcbfe2147697
#
_entry.id   4d15eff93f54d4f08352dcbfe2147697
#
_cell.length_a   1.000
_cell.length_b   1.000
_cell.length_c   1.000
_cell.angle_alpha   90.00
_cell.angle_beta   90.00
_cell.angle_gamma   90.00
#
_symmetry.space_group_name_H-M   'P 1'
#
loop_
_entity.id
_entity.type
_entity.pdbx_description
1 polymer ?
#
loop_
_entity_poly.entity_id
_entity_poly.type
_entity_poly.pdbx_seq_one_letter_code
_entity_poly.pdbx_strand_id
1 'polypeptide(L)'
;MAAFRAAIAQGHGIECDVRLSRDGVAMVFHDVALLRMTGAEGLLSDLSAERLEQTKLTDGGGIPRLEALLQLCGPNVPLLIELKVIGRHVGPLCAAVARDLARHPGALAAVMSFNPVAIRWFARRMPQVVRGLVVTEQGEAGWRGAARRGLALWVAKPDFVACDIRDLPSFSAKAREQGLPVLTWTVRTASERANAAIHADQIIFEIPRD
;
A
#
# COMPACT_ATOMS: atom_id res chain seq x y z
N MET A 1 -6.99 -12.63 6.56
CA MET A 1 -8.11 -12.95 5.61
C MET A 1 -9.50 -12.66 6.20
N ALA A 2 -9.75 -12.88 7.48
CA ALA A 2 -11.08 -12.60 8.09
C ALA A 2 -11.46 -11.11 8.01
N ALA A 3 -10.52 -10.20 8.36
CA ALA A 3 -10.73 -8.76 8.29
C ALA A 3 -11.06 -8.27 6.87
N PHE A 4 -10.38 -8.80 5.85
CA PHE A 4 -10.67 -8.47 4.45
C PHE A 4 -12.09 -8.90 4.03
N ARG A 5 -12.50 -10.13 4.42
CA ARG A 5 -13.88 -10.58 4.16
C ARG A 5 -14.91 -9.68 4.84
N ALA A 6 -14.66 -9.27 6.09
CA ALA A 6 -15.55 -8.37 6.81
C ALA A 6 -15.67 -7.01 6.15
N ALA A 7 -14.56 -6.42 5.70
CA ALA A 7 -14.56 -5.15 4.98
C ALA A 7 -15.31 -5.24 3.63
N ILE A 8 -15.09 -6.32 2.88
CA ILE A 8 -15.78 -6.57 1.61
C ILE A 8 -17.31 -6.74 1.84
N ALA A 9 -17.71 -7.46 2.88
CA ALA A 9 -19.13 -7.63 3.23
C ALA A 9 -19.83 -6.31 3.59
N GLN A 10 -19.07 -5.29 4.00
CA GLN A 10 -19.54 -3.93 4.25
C GLN A 10 -19.45 -3.01 3.03
N GLY A 11 -19.07 -3.54 1.85
CA GLY A 11 -18.98 -2.78 0.61
C GLY A 11 -17.72 -1.92 0.49
N HIS A 12 -16.67 -2.20 1.28
CA HIS A 12 -15.42 -1.45 1.23
C HIS A 12 -14.43 -2.06 0.23
N GLY A 13 -13.62 -1.19 -0.39
CA GLY A 13 -12.36 -1.58 -1.02
C GLY A 13 -11.34 -1.98 0.04
N ILE A 14 -10.26 -2.61 -0.40
CA ILE A 14 -9.19 -3.12 0.47
C ILE A 14 -7.90 -2.34 0.19
N GLU A 15 -7.21 -1.98 1.24
CA GLU A 15 -5.80 -1.62 1.21
C GLU A 15 -4.98 -2.69 1.91
N CYS A 16 -3.79 -3.01 1.39
CA CYS A 16 -2.88 -3.96 2.01
C CYS A 16 -1.42 -3.64 1.72
N ASP A 17 -0.58 -3.99 2.69
CA ASP A 17 0.88 -3.92 2.57
C ASP A 17 1.46 -5.23 2.08
N VAL A 18 2.44 -5.18 1.18
CA VAL A 18 3.11 -6.37 0.70
C VAL A 18 4.62 -6.34 0.89
N ARG A 19 5.16 -7.50 1.27
CA ARG A 19 6.59 -7.78 1.40
C ARG A 19 6.96 -9.06 0.68
N LEU A 20 8.25 -9.22 0.41
CA LEU A 20 8.78 -10.37 -0.30
C LEU A 20 9.22 -11.46 0.69
N SER A 21 8.75 -12.68 0.51
CA SER A 21 9.28 -13.88 1.18
C SER A 21 10.67 -14.25 0.68
N ARG A 22 11.38 -15.14 1.39
CA ARG A 22 12.70 -15.64 0.99
C ARG A 22 12.71 -16.25 -0.42
N ASP A 23 11.65 -16.93 -0.79
CA ASP A 23 11.47 -17.61 -2.08
C ASP A 23 10.79 -16.76 -3.17
N GLY A 24 10.70 -15.44 -2.93
CA GLY A 24 10.28 -14.48 -3.96
C GLY A 24 8.79 -14.41 -4.22
N VAL A 25 7.96 -14.68 -3.21
CA VAL A 25 6.50 -14.56 -3.27
C VAL A 25 6.05 -13.27 -2.55
N ALA A 26 5.07 -12.55 -3.10
CA ALA A 26 4.47 -11.39 -2.46
C ALA A 26 3.50 -11.85 -1.34
N MET A 27 3.83 -11.46 -0.10
CA MET A 27 3.05 -11.79 1.10
C MET A 27 2.39 -10.53 1.65
N VAL A 28 1.14 -10.65 2.10
CA VAL A 28 0.40 -9.53 2.70
C VAL A 28 0.82 -9.37 4.16
N PHE A 29 1.69 -8.40 4.41
CA PHE A 29 2.24 -8.14 5.75
C PHE A 29 2.90 -6.76 5.81
N HIS A 30 2.66 -6.02 6.90
CA HIS A 30 3.18 -4.66 7.06
C HIS A 30 4.64 -4.62 7.52
N ASP A 31 4.99 -5.37 8.57
CA ASP A 31 6.25 -5.23 9.29
C ASP A 31 7.41 -5.96 8.61
N VAL A 32 8.64 -5.54 8.88
CA VAL A 32 9.85 -6.28 8.51
C VAL A 32 10.00 -7.53 9.37
N ALA A 33 9.79 -7.37 10.70
CA ALA A 33 9.88 -8.45 11.69
C ALA A 33 8.49 -9.07 11.94
N LEU A 34 8.49 -10.35 12.27
CA LEU A 34 7.27 -11.12 12.51
C LEU A 34 6.67 -10.84 13.90
N LEU A 35 7.49 -10.42 14.87
CA LEU A 35 7.19 -10.43 16.30
C LEU A 35 5.87 -9.77 16.68
N ARG A 36 5.62 -8.53 16.22
CA ARG A 36 4.44 -7.75 16.62
C ARG A 36 3.10 -8.42 16.24
N MET A 37 3.06 -9.05 15.08
CA MET A 37 1.82 -9.59 14.53
C MET A 37 1.65 -11.09 14.74
N THR A 38 2.74 -11.80 15.09
CA THR A 38 2.70 -13.27 15.19
C THR A 38 3.24 -13.82 16.50
N GLY A 39 3.95 -13.01 17.30
CA GLY A 39 4.70 -13.46 18.47
C GLY A 39 5.96 -14.26 18.13
N ALA A 40 6.23 -14.57 16.86
CA ALA A 40 7.41 -15.29 16.42
C ALA A 40 8.60 -14.33 16.19
N GLU A 41 9.81 -14.76 16.51
CA GLU A 41 11.02 -14.01 16.19
C GLU A 41 11.42 -14.18 14.72
N GLY A 42 12.25 -13.25 14.21
CA GLY A 42 12.81 -13.28 12.87
C GLY A 42 12.17 -12.30 11.90
N LEU A 43 12.69 -12.30 10.68
CA LEU A 43 12.24 -11.43 9.60
C LEU A 43 11.33 -12.21 8.65
N LEU A 44 10.35 -11.55 8.06
CA LEU A 44 9.50 -12.14 7.03
C LEU A 44 10.32 -12.67 5.85
N SER A 45 11.35 -11.90 5.43
CA SER A 45 12.24 -12.26 4.32
C SER A 45 13.08 -13.52 4.53
N ASP A 46 13.17 -14.04 5.76
CA ASP A 46 13.96 -15.23 6.07
C ASP A 46 13.17 -16.53 5.86
N LEU A 47 11.86 -16.43 5.74
CA LEU A 47 10.95 -17.58 5.61
C LEU A 47 10.41 -17.72 4.20
N SER A 48 10.15 -18.99 3.78
CA SER A 48 9.42 -19.27 2.56
C SER A 48 7.95 -18.90 2.69
N ALA A 49 7.29 -18.68 1.56
CA ALA A 49 5.85 -18.36 1.54
C ALA A 49 5.02 -19.46 2.24
N GLU A 50 5.33 -20.72 2.03
CA GLU A 50 4.66 -21.85 2.68
C GLU A 50 4.79 -21.76 4.22
N ARG A 51 5.98 -21.43 4.73
CA ARG A 51 6.20 -21.28 6.17
C ARG A 51 5.46 -20.07 6.72
N LEU A 52 5.39 -18.99 5.98
CA LEU A 52 4.64 -17.78 6.36
C LEU A 52 3.12 -18.05 6.42
N GLU A 53 2.57 -18.83 5.50
CA GLU A 53 1.16 -19.25 5.54
C GLU A 53 0.82 -20.10 6.77
N GLN A 54 1.81 -20.85 7.30
CA GLN A 54 1.67 -21.62 8.53
C GLN A 54 1.94 -20.78 9.81
N THR A 55 2.56 -19.61 9.68
CA THR A 55 2.85 -18.71 10.81
C THR A 55 1.58 -17.98 11.22
N LYS A 56 1.07 -18.30 12.41
CA LYS A 56 -0.20 -17.76 12.89
C LYS A 56 -0.08 -16.27 13.26
N LEU A 57 -1.00 -15.48 12.79
CA LEU A 57 -1.24 -14.11 13.25
C LEU A 57 -1.92 -14.13 14.62
N THR A 58 -1.75 -13.07 15.40
CA THR A 58 -2.36 -12.92 16.74
C THR A 58 -3.90 -12.98 16.73
N ASP A 59 -4.52 -12.64 15.61
CA ASP A 59 -5.97 -12.71 15.39
C ASP A 59 -6.42 -14.02 14.70
N GLY A 60 -5.52 -14.97 14.54
CA GLY A 60 -5.75 -16.26 13.87
C GLY A 60 -5.47 -16.24 12.37
N GLY A 61 -5.31 -17.43 11.79
CA GLY A 61 -4.92 -17.60 10.39
C GLY A 61 -3.42 -17.40 10.15
N GLY A 62 -2.96 -17.68 8.93
CA GLY A 62 -1.59 -17.48 8.49
C GLY A 62 -1.40 -16.16 7.76
N ILE A 63 -0.14 -15.80 7.47
CA ILE A 63 0.21 -14.64 6.65
C ILE A 63 -0.15 -14.99 5.19
N PRO A 64 -1.11 -14.29 4.54
CA PRO A 64 -1.58 -14.69 3.23
C PRO A 64 -0.65 -14.23 2.10
N ARG A 65 -0.68 -14.95 0.98
CA ARG A 65 -0.12 -14.49 -0.29
C ARG A 65 -0.97 -13.38 -0.87
N LEU A 66 -0.36 -12.48 -1.63
CA LEU A 66 -1.10 -11.47 -2.39
C LEU A 66 -2.08 -12.12 -3.38
N GLU A 67 -1.69 -13.21 -4.03
CA GLU A 67 -2.54 -13.96 -4.95
C GLU A 67 -3.88 -14.38 -4.30
N ALA A 68 -3.85 -14.87 -3.05
CA ALA A 68 -5.06 -15.24 -2.32
C ALA A 68 -5.99 -14.03 -2.03
N LEU A 69 -5.41 -12.85 -1.81
CA LEU A 69 -6.19 -11.63 -1.64
C LEU A 69 -6.77 -11.13 -2.97
N LEU A 70 -6.01 -11.20 -4.05
CA LEU A 70 -6.50 -10.90 -5.41
C LEU A 70 -7.68 -11.81 -5.80
N GLN A 71 -7.59 -13.10 -5.50
CA GLN A 71 -8.69 -14.04 -5.71
C GLN A 71 -9.92 -13.69 -4.88
N LEU A 72 -9.73 -13.28 -3.60
CA LEU A 72 -10.83 -12.87 -2.73
C LEU A 72 -11.54 -11.62 -3.22
N CYS A 73 -10.78 -10.61 -3.67
CA CYS A 73 -11.33 -9.35 -4.20
C CYS A 73 -12.05 -9.56 -5.55
N GLY A 74 -11.51 -10.43 -6.39
CA GLY A 74 -12.03 -10.66 -7.74
C GLY A 74 -12.09 -9.39 -8.57
N PRO A 75 -13.02 -9.30 -9.55
CA PRO A 75 -13.14 -8.13 -10.43
C PRO A 75 -13.99 -7.00 -9.85
N ASN A 76 -14.57 -7.14 -8.67
CA ASN A 76 -15.58 -6.20 -8.16
C ASN A 76 -15.11 -5.39 -6.94
N VAL A 77 -14.03 -5.79 -6.29
CA VAL A 77 -13.54 -5.13 -5.08
C VAL A 77 -12.23 -4.40 -5.39
N PRO A 78 -12.18 -3.07 -5.27
CA PRO A 78 -10.94 -2.32 -5.44
C PRO A 78 -9.87 -2.76 -4.43
N LEU A 79 -8.66 -3.02 -4.92
CA LEU A 79 -7.51 -3.41 -4.10
C LEU A 79 -6.36 -2.43 -4.31
N LEU A 80 -5.95 -1.77 -3.24
CA LEU A 80 -4.79 -0.89 -3.20
C LEU A 80 -3.63 -1.61 -2.52
N ILE A 81 -2.52 -1.81 -3.24
CA ILE A 81 -1.37 -2.62 -2.80
C ILE A 81 -0.19 -1.71 -2.50
N GLU A 82 0.19 -1.57 -1.23
CA GLU A 82 1.39 -0.83 -0.86
C GLU A 82 2.64 -1.73 -0.91
N LEU A 83 3.62 -1.32 -1.73
CA LEU A 83 4.89 -2.00 -1.88
C LEU A 83 5.87 -1.56 -0.78
N LYS A 84 6.10 -2.39 0.23
CA LYS A 84 7.03 -2.12 1.34
C LYS A 84 8.47 -2.50 0.94
N VAL A 85 9.08 -1.67 0.10
CA VAL A 85 10.47 -1.85 -0.35
C VAL A 85 11.43 -0.93 0.38
N ILE A 86 12.65 -1.43 0.66
CA ILE A 86 13.72 -0.67 1.31
C ILE A 86 14.84 -0.44 0.30
N GLY A 87 15.34 0.80 0.24
CA GLY A 87 16.45 1.17 -0.62
C GLY A 87 16.13 1.12 -2.11
N ARG A 88 17.12 0.80 -2.95
CA ARG A 88 17.01 0.81 -4.41
C ARG A 88 16.71 -0.55 -5.04
N HIS A 89 16.76 -1.61 -4.26
CA HIS A 89 16.56 -2.99 -4.74
C HIS A 89 15.06 -3.35 -4.80
N VAL A 90 14.31 -2.59 -5.60
CA VAL A 90 12.85 -2.73 -5.70
C VAL A 90 12.40 -3.88 -6.60
N GLY A 91 13.26 -4.32 -7.52
CA GLY A 91 12.92 -5.25 -8.61
C GLY A 91 12.24 -6.54 -8.16
N PRO A 92 12.76 -7.28 -7.17
CA PRO A 92 12.19 -8.56 -6.76
C PRO A 92 10.73 -8.45 -6.29
N LEU A 93 10.40 -7.52 -5.39
CA LEU A 93 9.01 -7.34 -4.93
C LEU A 93 8.10 -6.83 -6.05
N CYS A 94 8.56 -5.84 -6.82
CA CYS A 94 7.79 -5.33 -7.96
C CYS A 94 7.49 -6.44 -8.98
N ALA A 95 8.47 -7.32 -9.28
CA ALA A 95 8.27 -8.42 -10.20
C ALA A 95 7.32 -9.50 -9.64
N ALA A 96 7.36 -9.77 -8.34
CA ALA A 96 6.43 -10.69 -7.69
C ALA A 96 4.98 -10.17 -7.78
N VAL A 97 4.74 -8.91 -7.40
CA VAL A 97 3.42 -8.29 -7.49
C VAL A 97 2.94 -8.20 -8.94
N ALA A 98 3.81 -7.82 -9.87
CA ALA A 98 3.48 -7.76 -11.30
C ALA A 98 3.05 -9.13 -11.85
N ARG A 99 3.72 -10.21 -11.43
CA ARG A 99 3.38 -11.59 -11.81
C ARG A 99 2.00 -11.99 -11.29
N ASP A 100 1.69 -11.62 -10.03
CA ASP A 100 0.39 -11.94 -9.45
C ASP A 100 -0.74 -11.13 -10.11
N LEU A 101 -0.53 -9.84 -10.39
CA LEU A 101 -1.47 -9.00 -11.15
C LEU A 101 -1.70 -9.53 -12.57
N ALA A 102 -0.66 -10.00 -13.26
CA ALA A 102 -0.78 -10.56 -14.61
C ALA A 102 -1.64 -11.85 -14.65
N ARG A 103 -1.71 -12.60 -13.55
CA ARG A 103 -2.59 -13.76 -13.41
C ARG A 103 -4.04 -13.40 -13.11
N HIS A 104 -4.29 -12.14 -12.74
CA HIS A 104 -5.62 -11.63 -12.39
C HIS A 104 -5.96 -10.37 -13.22
N PRO A 105 -6.05 -10.48 -14.56
CA PRO A 105 -6.18 -9.31 -15.45
C PRO A 105 -7.48 -8.52 -15.26
N GLY A 106 -8.49 -9.14 -14.62
CA GLY A 106 -9.76 -8.48 -14.29
C GLY A 106 -9.78 -7.79 -12.92
N ALA A 107 -8.69 -7.86 -12.13
CA ALA A 107 -8.68 -7.27 -10.80
C ALA A 107 -8.67 -5.73 -10.88
N LEU A 108 -9.52 -5.09 -10.08
CA LEU A 108 -9.52 -3.63 -9.89
C LEU A 108 -8.40 -3.24 -8.92
N ALA A 109 -7.14 -3.37 -9.36
CA ALA A 109 -5.99 -3.18 -8.49
C ALA A 109 -5.13 -1.98 -8.89
N ALA A 110 -4.64 -1.27 -7.88
CA ALA A 110 -3.62 -0.24 -8.00
C ALA A 110 -2.46 -0.54 -7.06
N VAL A 111 -1.27 -0.05 -7.40
CA VAL A 111 -0.08 -0.16 -6.55
C VAL A 111 0.31 1.19 -6.00
N MET A 112 0.85 1.24 -4.79
CA MET A 112 1.45 2.46 -4.23
C MET A 112 2.73 2.14 -3.43
N SER A 113 3.56 3.14 -3.21
CA SER A 113 4.76 3.01 -2.37
C SER A 113 5.30 4.37 -1.95
N PHE A 114 5.96 4.43 -0.80
CA PHE A 114 6.85 5.55 -0.43
C PHE A 114 8.09 5.63 -1.32
N ASN A 115 8.46 4.53 -1.98
CA ASN A 115 9.65 4.46 -2.80
C ASN A 115 9.35 4.83 -4.26
N PRO A 116 9.80 6.03 -4.73
CA PRO A 116 9.51 6.47 -6.09
C PRO A 116 10.13 5.57 -7.18
N VAL A 117 11.18 4.79 -6.83
CA VAL A 117 11.81 3.87 -7.77
C VAL A 117 10.91 2.65 -8.03
N ALA A 118 10.16 2.19 -7.01
CA ALA A 118 9.18 1.12 -7.19
C ALA A 118 8.05 1.55 -8.12
N ILE A 119 7.54 2.77 -7.94
CA ILE A 119 6.48 3.32 -8.78
C ILE A 119 6.98 3.52 -10.22
N ARG A 120 8.20 4.06 -10.39
CA ARG A 120 8.81 4.15 -11.72
C ARG A 120 9.03 2.79 -12.38
N TRP A 121 9.29 1.74 -11.60
CA TRP A 121 9.41 0.37 -12.12
C TRP A 121 8.09 -0.07 -12.78
N PHE A 122 6.96 0.14 -12.11
CA PHE A 122 5.64 -0.14 -12.67
C PHE A 122 5.33 0.74 -13.88
N ALA A 123 5.62 2.04 -13.82
CA ALA A 123 5.42 2.94 -14.96
C ALA A 123 6.09 2.46 -16.25
N ARG A 124 7.22 1.75 -16.12
CA ARG A 124 7.97 1.25 -17.28
C ARG A 124 7.57 -0.14 -17.73
N ARG A 125 7.15 -1.02 -16.82
CA ARG A 125 6.97 -2.45 -17.10
C ARG A 125 5.52 -2.88 -17.12
N MET A 126 4.65 -2.15 -16.43
CA MET A 126 3.20 -2.38 -16.39
C MET A 126 2.44 -1.05 -16.46
N PRO A 127 2.54 -0.31 -17.57
CA PRO A 127 1.96 1.03 -17.68
C PRO A 127 0.43 1.07 -17.52
N GLN A 128 -0.23 -0.07 -17.72
CA GLN A 128 -1.67 -0.23 -17.53
C GLN A 128 -2.09 -0.31 -16.06
N VAL A 129 -1.16 -0.57 -15.13
CA VAL A 129 -1.47 -0.62 -13.69
C VAL A 129 -1.44 0.79 -13.11
N VAL A 130 -2.55 1.19 -12.51
CA VAL A 130 -2.66 2.46 -11.79
C VAL A 130 -1.69 2.47 -10.61
N ARG A 131 -0.95 3.57 -10.44
CA ARG A 131 0.13 3.65 -9.46
C ARG A 131 0.17 4.96 -8.71
N GLY A 132 0.36 4.89 -7.40
CA GLY A 132 0.43 6.03 -6.49
C GLY A 132 1.79 6.21 -5.82
N LEU A 133 2.13 7.46 -5.51
CA LEU A 133 3.22 7.76 -4.61
C LEU A 133 2.67 8.06 -3.22
N VAL A 134 3.15 7.32 -2.22
CA VAL A 134 2.83 7.60 -0.82
C VAL A 134 3.81 8.66 -0.30
N VAL A 135 3.29 9.68 0.36
CA VAL A 135 4.08 10.82 0.85
C VAL A 135 3.67 11.22 2.26
N THR A 136 4.62 11.80 2.99
CA THR A 136 4.35 12.48 4.26
C THR A 136 5.26 13.68 4.42
N GLU A 137 4.81 14.70 5.14
CA GLU A 137 5.61 15.85 5.57
C GLU A 137 6.18 15.63 6.97
N GLN A 138 5.73 14.58 7.67
CA GLN A 138 6.17 14.26 9.02
C GLN A 138 7.66 13.93 9.08
N GLY A 139 8.41 14.69 9.90
CA GLY A 139 9.86 14.55 10.02
C GLY A 139 10.68 15.14 8.86
N GLU A 140 10.05 15.68 7.82
CA GLU A 140 10.70 16.26 6.64
C GLU A 140 10.14 17.65 6.30
N ALA A 141 9.99 18.49 7.30
CA ALA A 141 9.50 19.85 7.13
C ALA A 141 10.51 20.76 6.39
N GLY A 142 9.99 21.84 5.78
CA GLY A 142 10.77 22.88 5.14
C GLY A 142 11.16 22.57 3.68
N TRP A 143 12.01 23.45 3.11
CA TRP A 143 12.31 23.45 1.68
C TRP A 143 13.03 22.18 1.19
N ARG A 144 13.86 21.57 2.05
CA ARG A 144 14.56 20.30 1.71
C ARG A 144 13.59 19.13 1.56
N GLY A 145 12.63 19.03 2.46
CA GLY A 145 11.55 18.02 2.35
C GLY A 145 10.69 18.27 1.12
N ALA A 146 10.33 19.52 0.85
CA ALA A 146 9.57 19.88 -0.36
C ALA A 146 10.35 19.53 -1.64
N ALA A 147 11.65 19.82 -1.72
CA ALA A 147 12.49 19.47 -2.87
C ALA A 147 12.58 17.94 -3.04
N ARG A 148 12.72 17.17 -1.94
CA ARG A 148 12.77 15.71 -1.98
C ARG A 148 11.45 15.13 -2.51
N ARG A 149 10.30 15.62 -2.01
CA ARG A 149 8.98 15.20 -2.50
C ARG A 149 8.77 15.57 -3.97
N GLY A 150 9.18 16.77 -4.40
CA GLY A 150 9.15 17.16 -5.80
C GLY A 150 9.98 16.24 -6.70
N LEU A 151 11.20 15.88 -6.27
CA LEU A 151 12.05 14.91 -6.98
C LEU A 151 11.39 13.52 -6.99
N ALA A 152 10.78 13.09 -5.89
CA ALA A 152 10.10 11.79 -5.81
C ALA A 152 8.92 11.72 -6.79
N LEU A 153 8.10 12.77 -6.88
CA LEU A 153 7.01 12.89 -7.86
C LEU A 153 7.54 12.85 -9.29
N TRP A 154 8.60 13.60 -9.58
CA TRP A 154 9.21 13.59 -10.92
C TRP A 154 9.77 12.22 -11.31
N VAL A 155 10.40 11.51 -10.36
CA VAL A 155 10.90 10.14 -10.58
C VAL A 155 9.77 9.16 -10.75
N ALA A 156 8.78 9.17 -9.85
CA ALA A 156 7.69 8.20 -9.79
C ALA A 156 6.74 8.32 -11.00
N LYS A 157 6.40 9.54 -11.40
CA LYS A 157 5.32 9.84 -12.36
C LYS A 157 4.04 9.09 -11.98
N PRO A 158 3.48 9.35 -10.79
CA PRO A 158 2.33 8.64 -10.30
C PRO A 158 1.05 9.10 -10.99
N ASP A 159 0.01 8.26 -10.97
CA ASP A 159 -1.34 8.58 -11.42
C ASP A 159 -2.17 9.21 -10.28
N PHE A 160 -1.78 9.00 -9.03
CA PHE A 160 -2.36 9.60 -7.83
C PHE A 160 -1.30 9.73 -6.71
N VAL A 161 -1.62 10.48 -5.66
CA VAL A 161 -0.81 10.53 -4.44
C VAL A 161 -1.62 10.06 -3.24
N ALA A 162 -0.94 9.44 -2.26
CA ALA A 162 -1.52 9.07 -0.98
C ALA A 162 -0.74 9.80 0.13
N CYS A 163 -1.37 10.79 0.79
CA CYS A 163 -0.70 11.61 1.81
C CYS A 163 -1.21 11.31 3.22
N ASP A 164 -0.36 11.58 4.20
CA ASP A 164 -0.74 11.49 5.62
C ASP A 164 -1.88 12.48 5.91
N ILE A 165 -2.91 12.04 6.67
CA ILE A 165 -4.04 12.89 7.06
C ILE A 165 -3.60 14.16 7.81
N ARG A 166 -2.47 14.08 8.52
CA ARG A 166 -1.89 15.20 9.27
C ARG A 166 -1.27 16.28 8.37
N ASP A 167 -1.02 15.96 7.10
CA ASP A 167 -0.42 16.85 6.12
C ASP A 167 -1.48 17.58 5.28
N LEU A 168 -2.77 17.36 5.56
CA LEU A 168 -3.86 18.12 4.95
C LEU A 168 -4.04 19.49 5.64
N PRO A 169 -4.35 20.57 4.89
CA PRO A 169 -4.57 20.61 3.43
C PRO A 169 -3.31 20.93 2.60
N SER A 170 -2.16 21.16 3.21
CA SER A 170 -1.00 21.77 2.54
C SER A 170 -0.49 20.99 1.35
N PHE A 171 -0.37 19.66 1.49
CA PHE A 171 0.13 18.81 0.41
C PHE A 171 -0.93 18.54 -0.66
N SER A 172 -2.18 18.31 -0.24
CA SER A 172 -3.27 17.97 -1.16
C SER A 172 -3.59 19.10 -2.14
N ALA A 173 -3.54 20.36 -1.67
CA ALA A 173 -3.75 21.50 -2.53
C ALA A 173 -2.74 21.52 -3.70
N LYS A 174 -1.45 21.34 -3.40
CA LYS A 174 -0.39 21.32 -4.42
C LYS A 174 -0.52 20.15 -5.40
N ALA A 175 -0.92 18.97 -4.92
CA ALA A 175 -1.13 17.80 -5.78
C ALA A 175 -2.31 18.01 -6.73
N ARG A 176 -3.41 18.57 -6.23
CA ARG A 176 -4.60 18.92 -7.02
C ARG A 176 -4.32 20.00 -8.06
N GLU A 177 -3.51 21.01 -7.75
CA GLU A 177 -3.04 22.00 -8.73
C GLU A 177 -2.30 21.35 -9.89
N GLN A 178 -1.67 20.19 -9.67
CA GLN A 178 -1.01 19.38 -10.70
C GLN A 178 -1.95 18.36 -11.37
N GLY A 179 -3.23 18.36 -11.03
CA GLY A 179 -4.24 17.44 -11.58
C GLY A 179 -4.14 16.00 -11.05
N LEU A 180 -3.44 15.77 -9.93
CA LEU A 180 -3.32 14.44 -9.32
C LEU A 180 -4.45 14.21 -8.31
N PRO A 181 -5.19 13.09 -8.42
CA PRO A 181 -6.07 12.63 -7.36
C PRO A 181 -5.33 12.40 -6.05
N VAL A 182 -5.98 12.70 -4.93
CA VAL A 182 -5.41 12.62 -3.59
C VAL A 182 -6.15 11.60 -2.75
N LEU A 183 -5.44 10.56 -2.31
CA LEU A 183 -5.87 9.68 -1.23
C LEU A 183 -5.25 10.17 0.08
N THR A 184 -5.88 9.88 1.23
CA THR A 184 -5.29 10.19 2.53
C THR A 184 -5.38 9.01 3.50
N TRP A 185 -4.33 8.84 4.33
CA TRP A 185 -4.15 7.76 5.31
C TRP A 185 -3.59 8.31 6.63
N THR A 186 -3.80 7.70 7.78
CA THR A 186 -4.85 6.73 8.04
C THR A 186 -5.96 7.44 8.79
N VAL A 187 -7.15 7.42 8.27
CA VAL A 187 -8.32 8.09 8.86
C VAL A 187 -8.94 7.18 9.93
N ARG A 188 -9.01 7.67 11.18
CA ARG A 188 -9.48 6.89 12.34
C ARG A 188 -10.65 7.55 13.06
N THR A 189 -10.73 8.88 13.02
CA THR A 189 -11.70 9.67 13.80
C THR A 189 -12.72 10.35 12.89
N ALA A 190 -13.84 10.77 13.49
CA ALA A 190 -14.86 11.56 12.78
C ALA A 190 -14.33 12.92 12.31
N SER A 191 -13.45 13.56 13.09
CA SER A 191 -12.81 14.84 12.71
C SER A 191 -11.85 14.67 11.53
N GLU A 192 -11.04 13.61 11.51
CA GLU A 192 -10.18 13.29 10.36
C GLU A 192 -11.00 12.99 9.12
N ARG A 193 -12.11 12.27 9.27
CA ARG A 193 -13.04 11.98 8.15
C ARG A 193 -13.65 13.26 7.58
N ALA A 194 -14.06 14.21 8.44
CA ALA A 194 -14.57 15.51 8.01
C ALA A 194 -13.48 16.33 7.28
N ASN A 195 -12.25 16.34 7.79
CA ASN A 195 -11.11 17.00 7.14
C ASN A 195 -10.79 16.36 5.78
N ALA A 196 -10.75 15.04 5.72
CA ALA A 196 -10.49 14.30 4.49
C ALA A 196 -11.57 14.55 3.42
N ALA A 197 -12.84 14.65 3.80
CA ALA A 197 -13.95 14.91 2.87
C ALA A 197 -13.81 16.24 2.10
N ILE A 198 -13.10 17.22 2.68
CA ILE A 198 -12.85 18.52 2.04
C ILE A 198 -11.60 18.47 1.15
N HIS A 199 -10.56 17.74 1.60
CA HIS A 199 -9.21 17.89 1.07
C HIS A 199 -8.66 16.66 0.34
N ALA A 200 -9.37 15.53 0.35
CA ALA A 200 -8.97 14.31 -0.37
C ALA A 200 -10.10 13.78 -1.26
N ASP A 201 -9.76 12.98 -2.25
CA ASP A 201 -10.72 12.36 -3.17
C ASP A 201 -11.16 10.99 -2.68
N GLN A 202 -10.33 10.31 -1.87
CA GLN A 202 -10.64 9.04 -1.22
C GLN A 202 -9.83 8.90 0.08
N ILE A 203 -10.34 8.05 1.00
CA ILE A 203 -9.71 7.77 2.30
C ILE A 203 -9.24 6.31 2.40
N ILE A 204 -8.12 6.14 3.09
CA ILE A 204 -7.69 4.86 3.64
C ILE A 204 -7.91 4.95 5.15
N PHE A 205 -8.76 4.07 5.68
CA PHE A 205 -9.21 4.18 7.06
C PHE A 205 -9.09 2.86 7.81
N GLU A 206 -8.98 2.97 9.11
CA GLU A 206 -9.08 1.83 10.04
C GLU A 206 -10.34 1.96 10.89
N ILE A 207 -11.04 0.86 11.06
CA ILE A 207 -12.11 0.79 12.05
C ILE A 207 -11.43 0.50 13.39
N PRO A 208 -11.58 1.36 14.42
CA PRO A 208 -11.04 1.08 15.74
C PRO A 208 -11.54 -0.28 16.22
N ARG A 209 -10.63 -1.09 16.75
CA ARG A 209 -11.02 -2.32 17.47
C ARG A 209 -11.50 -1.89 18.86
N ASP A 210 -12.74 -2.18 19.19
CA ASP A 210 -13.28 -2.03 20.54
C ASP A 210 -12.54 -2.95 21.53
#